data_bb2042b5b7c75e73a41218a16c8d6323
#
_entry.id   bb2042b5b7c75e73a41218a16c8d6323
#
_cell.length_a   1.000
_cell.length_b   1.000
_cell.length_c   1.000
_cell.angle_alpha   90.00
_cell.angle_beta   90.00
_cell.angle_gamma   90.00
#
_symmetry.space_group_name_H-M   'P 1'
#
loop_
_entity.id
_entity.type
_entity.pdbx_description
1 polymer ?
#
loop_
_entity_poly.entity_id
_entity_poly.type
_entity_poly.pdbx_seq_one_letter_code
_entity_poly.pdbx_strand_id
1 'polypeptide(L)'
;NIGKIEKTGDAIGTIAVFNDVIRDGLKGSVFQTTSKGYISGEGKANASKVRFGISGGNLSGFGWKVPDGMVINYMSAHDNNTLWDKLLLSNPDDSDDERNMMNKLGAAILMISKGTPFWQAGEEMLRTKDGDENSYKSSDAINNINWSVLEAGAREYETMLYYKGLIEMRKAYPIFTDPATLVTE
;
A
#
# COMPACT_ATOMS: atom_id res chain seq x y z
N ASN A 1 2.30 10.45 15.18
CA ASN A 1 3.07 11.67 15.18
C ASN A 1 4.56 11.35 15.32
N ILE A 2 5.21 11.15 14.18
CA ILE A 2 6.59 10.62 14.03
C ILE A 2 7.60 11.48 14.83
N GLY A 3 7.46 12.79 14.84
CA GLY A 3 8.31 13.68 15.64
C GLY A 3 8.21 13.51 17.17
N LYS A 4 7.22 12.74 17.65
CA LYS A 4 7.17 12.34 19.07
C LYS A 4 7.91 11.03 19.32
N ILE A 5 8.04 10.18 18.31
CA ILE A 5 8.75 8.90 18.40
C ILE A 5 10.27 9.15 18.49
N GLU A 6 10.80 10.10 17.73
CA GLU A 6 12.21 10.50 17.81
C GLU A 6 12.65 11.01 19.21
N LYS A 7 11.68 11.45 20.02
CA LYS A 7 11.91 11.97 21.37
C LYS A 7 11.75 10.95 22.50
N THR A 8 11.29 9.74 22.20
CA THR A 8 10.97 8.73 23.23
C THR A 8 12.11 7.74 23.50
N GLY A 9 13.28 7.91 22.88
CA GLY A 9 14.49 7.12 23.20
C GLY A 9 14.30 5.61 23.01
N ASP A 10 14.62 4.81 24.01
CA ASP A 10 14.68 3.35 23.94
C ASP A 10 13.34 2.63 23.61
N ALA A 11 12.21 3.32 23.76
CA ALA A 11 10.91 2.77 23.37
C ALA A 11 10.71 2.66 21.84
N ILE A 12 11.55 3.32 21.04
CA ILE A 12 11.45 3.33 19.56
C ILE A 12 11.59 1.91 18.99
N GLY A 13 12.42 1.06 19.58
CA GLY A 13 12.63 -0.31 19.11
C GLY A 13 11.41 -1.24 19.20
N THR A 14 10.33 -0.80 19.83
CA THR A 14 9.10 -1.60 20.02
C THR A 14 7.87 -1.04 19.32
N ILE A 15 7.98 0.13 18.69
CA ILE A 15 6.86 0.84 18.07
C ILE A 15 7.11 1.00 16.59
N ALA A 16 6.28 0.36 15.76
CA ALA A 16 6.28 0.58 14.32
C ALA A 16 5.40 1.77 13.92
N VAL A 17 5.71 2.40 12.79
CA VAL A 17 4.97 3.56 12.25
C VAL A 17 4.43 3.28 10.86
N PHE A 18 3.20 3.73 10.61
CA PHE A 18 2.61 3.72 9.29
C PHE A 18 3.30 4.75 8.38
N ASN A 19 3.69 4.32 7.21
CA ASN A 19 4.40 5.14 6.23
C ASN A 19 3.41 5.81 5.26
N ASP A 20 2.91 6.97 5.63
CA ASP A 20 2.02 7.77 4.79
C ASP A 20 2.72 8.26 3.51
N VAL A 21 4.06 8.37 3.53
CA VAL A 21 4.83 8.83 2.36
C VAL A 21 4.72 7.83 1.22
N ILE A 22 4.90 6.52 1.48
CA ILE A 22 4.75 5.50 0.44
C ILE A 22 3.28 5.34 0.04
N ARG A 23 2.33 5.42 0.97
CA ARG A 23 0.90 5.36 0.68
C ARG A 23 0.52 6.40 -0.37
N ASP A 24 0.81 7.67 -0.09
CA ASP A 24 0.46 8.76 -0.99
C ASP A 24 1.37 8.78 -2.23
N GLY A 25 2.60 8.33 -2.09
CA GLY A 25 3.51 8.14 -3.21
C GLY A 25 3.02 7.10 -4.22
N LEU A 26 2.42 6.01 -3.77
CA LEU A 26 1.91 4.96 -4.66
C LEU A 26 0.60 5.36 -5.33
N LYS A 27 -0.42 5.76 -4.58
CA LYS A 27 -1.78 5.94 -5.12
C LYS A 27 -2.25 7.39 -5.23
N GLY A 28 -1.42 8.36 -4.83
CA GLY A 28 -1.84 9.76 -4.66
C GLY A 28 -2.41 10.04 -3.27
N SER A 29 -2.59 11.32 -2.94
CA SER A 29 -3.09 11.77 -1.64
C SER A 29 -4.46 11.19 -1.33
N VAL A 30 -4.67 10.72 -0.10
CA VAL A 30 -5.98 10.27 0.38
C VAL A 30 -6.96 11.42 0.56
N PHE A 31 -6.47 12.66 0.72
CA PHE A 31 -7.28 13.87 0.88
C PHE A 31 -7.64 14.53 -0.46
N GLN A 32 -7.14 14.01 -1.57
CA GLN A 32 -7.42 14.49 -2.93
C GLN A 32 -7.78 13.27 -3.78
N THR A 33 -9.05 12.96 -3.85
CA THR A 33 -9.57 11.70 -4.45
C THR A 33 -9.11 11.47 -5.89
N THR A 34 -8.98 12.54 -6.69
CA THR A 34 -8.55 12.49 -8.09
C THR A 34 -7.03 12.58 -8.29
N SER A 35 -6.24 12.82 -7.22
CA SER A 35 -4.78 12.87 -7.36
C SER A 35 -4.21 11.51 -7.72
N LYS A 36 -3.23 11.51 -8.63
CA LYS A 36 -2.51 10.31 -9.08
C LYS A 36 -1.22 10.12 -8.27
N GLY A 37 -0.80 8.86 -8.18
CA GLY A 37 0.48 8.48 -7.60
C GLY A 37 1.36 7.74 -8.61
N TYR A 38 2.39 7.07 -8.10
CA TYR A 38 3.35 6.34 -8.93
C TYR A 38 2.69 5.28 -9.81
N ILE A 39 1.76 4.49 -9.25
CA ILE A 39 1.09 3.40 -9.95
C ILE A 39 0.00 3.89 -10.92
N SER A 40 -0.47 5.11 -10.77
CA SER A 40 -1.63 5.67 -11.49
C SER A 40 -1.28 6.80 -12.47
N GLY A 41 -0.01 6.89 -12.91
CA GLY A 41 0.41 7.78 -13.99
C GLY A 41 1.39 8.89 -13.59
N GLU A 42 1.62 9.14 -12.28
CA GLU A 42 2.55 10.17 -11.79
C GLU A 42 3.86 9.56 -11.27
N GLY A 43 4.40 8.58 -12.01
CA GLY A 43 5.58 7.81 -11.60
C GLY A 43 6.80 8.68 -11.33
N LYS A 44 7.15 9.59 -12.26
CA LYS A 44 8.33 10.45 -12.12
C LYS A 44 8.23 11.37 -10.89
N ALA A 45 7.07 11.99 -10.67
CA ALA A 45 6.85 12.92 -9.56
C ALA A 45 6.89 12.24 -8.18
N ASN A 46 6.53 10.96 -8.12
CA ASN A 46 6.44 10.20 -6.87
C ASN A 46 7.56 9.18 -6.65
N ALA A 47 8.53 9.06 -7.57
CA ALA A 47 9.61 8.09 -7.49
C ALA A 47 10.42 8.17 -6.18
N SER A 48 10.72 9.37 -5.69
CA SER A 48 11.44 9.57 -4.43
C SER A 48 10.66 9.05 -3.21
N LYS A 49 9.35 9.24 -3.18
CA LYS A 49 8.48 8.73 -2.09
C LYS A 49 8.43 7.20 -2.09
N VAL A 50 8.36 6.61 -3.29
CA VAL A 50 8.36 5.15 -3.45
C VAL A 50 9.71 4.56 -3.03
N ARG A 51 10.83 5.16 -3.47
CA ARG A 51 12.18 4.76 -3.02
C ARG A 51 12.33 4.85 -1.50
N PHE A 52 11.83 5.92 -0.89
CA PHE A 52 11.80 6.06 0.57
C PHE A 52 11.06 4.90 1.25
N GLY A 53 9.90 4.50 0.71
CA GLY A 53 9.16 3.34 1.21
C GLY A 53 9.92 2.03 1.03
N ILE A 54 10.47 1.78 -0.17
CA ILE A 54 11.25 0.58 -0.47
C ILE A 54 12.44 0.44 0.48
N SER A 55 13.11 1.55 0.82
CA SER A 55 14.23 1.57 1.76
C SER A 55 13.85 1.36 3.24
N GLY A 56 12.56 1.19 3.55
CA GLY A 56 12.08 1.09 4.93
C GLY A 56 12.13 2.41 5.69
N GLY A 57 11.99 3.54 4.99
CA GLY A 57 12.02 4.87 5.61
C GLY A 57 13.45 5.39 5.90
N ASN A 58 14.47 4.82 5.29
CA ASN A 58 15.87 5.12 5.58
C ASN A 58 16.56 6.10 4.61
N LEU A 59 15.82 6.70 3.68
CA LEU A 59 16.37 7.75 2.81
C LEU A 59 16.24 9.13 3.46
N SER A 60 17.24 9.99 3.24
CA SER A 60 17.23 11.37 3.70
C SER A 60 16.18 12.22 2.97
N GLY A 61 15.80 13.36 3.55
CA GLY A 61 14.95 14.36 2.91
C GLY A 61 13.45 14.25 3.21
N PHE A 62 13.01 13.28 4.01
CA PHE A 62 11.59 13.11 4.37
C PHE A 62 11.25 13.55 5.80
N GLY A 63 12.21 14.11 6.53
CA GLY A 63 11.99 14.72 7.85
C GLY A 63 11.79 13.72 8.99
N TRP A 64 11.89 12.42 8.74
CA TRP A 64 11.83 11.39 9.77
C TRP A 64 12.63 10.15 9.37
N LYS A 65 13.02 9.41 10.38
CA LYS A 65 13.72 8.13 10.25
C LYS A 65 13.30 7.23 11.41
N VAL A 66 13.15 5.95 11.16
CA VAL A 66 12.87 4.93 12.18
C VAL A 66 13.93 3.83 12.09
N PRO A 67 14.12 3.05 13.17
CA PRO A 67 14.97 1.86 13.11
C PRO A 67 14.49 0.90 12.01
N ASP A 68 15.43 0.13 11.48
CA ASP A 68 15.13 -0.86 10.44
C ASP A 68 14.05 -1.84 10.91
N GLY A 69 13.10 -2.12 10.03
CA GLY A 69 11.96 -3.00 10.33
C GLY A 69 10.79 -2.34 11.05
N MET A 70 10.93 -1.13 11.60
CA MET A 70 9.87 -0.43 12.35
C MET A 70 8.94 0.42 11.46
N VAL A 71 8.89 0.13 10.18
CA VAL A 71 8.03 0.80 9.21
C VAL A 71 6.92 -0.15 8.74
N ILE A 72 5.69 0.35 8.67
CA ILE A 72 4.55 -0.33 8.06
C ILE A 72 4.24 0.35 6.74
N ASN A 73 4.59 -0.32 5.64
CA ASN A 73 4.31 0.17 4.28
C ASN A 73 2.95 -0.31 3.82
N TYR A 74 2.12 0.59 3.28
CA TYR A 74 0.75 0.29 2.90
C TYR A 74 0.25 1.18 1.76
N MET A 75 -0.82 0.75 1.10
CA MET A 75 -1.54 1.55 0.10
C MET A 75 -2.91 1.97 0.60
N SER A 76 -3.62 1.08 1.30
CA SER A 76 -4.94 1.37 1.85
C SER A 76 -5.09 0.81 3.26
N ALA A 77 -6.05 1.35 4.00
CA ALA A 77 -6.48 0.91 5.31
C ALA A 77 -8.00 1.03 5.40
N HIS A 78 -8.59 0.90 6.59
CA HIS A 78 -10.04 1.00 6.77
C HIS A 78 -10.59 2.42 6.57
N ASP A 79 -9.75 3.46 6.72
CA ASP A 79 -10.10 4.85 6.46
C ASP A 79 -9.89 5.22 5.00
N ASN A 80 -10.64 6.19 4.52
CA ASN A 80 -10.64 6.69 3.15
C ASN A 80 -11.11 5.63 2.13
N ASN A 81 -11.02 5.95 0.84
CA ASN A 81 -11.38 5.03 -0.23
C ASN A 81 -10.54 3.75 -0.20
N THR A 82 -11.14 2.62 -0.55
CA THR A 82 -10.37 1.42 -0.90
C THR A 82 -9.38 1.74 -2.02
N LEU A 83 -8.38 0.90 -2.23
CA LEU A 83 -7.47 1.12 -3.35
C LEU A 83 -8.21 1.11 -4.69
N TRP A 84 -9.16 0.19 -4.87
CA TRP A 84 -9.95 0.09 -6.10
C TRP A 84 -10.78 1.36 -6.35
N ASP A 85 -11.52 1.84 -5.34
CA ASP A 85 -12.31 3.07 -5.44
C ASP A 85 -11.43 4.29 -5.72
N LYS A 86 -10.25 4.36 -5.09
CA LYS A 86 -9.28 5.44 -5.36
C LYS A 86 -8.80 5.42 -6.81
N LEU A 87 -8.55 4.24 -7.39
CA LEU A 87 -8.14 4.11 -8.79
C LEU A 87 -9.28 4.47 -9.75
N LEU A 88 -10.51 4.11 -9.44
CA LEU A 88 -11.69 4.55 -10.20
C LEU A 88 -11.81 6.09 -10.24
N LEU A 89 -11.59 6.74 -9.11
CA LEU A 89 -11.69 8.20 -9.00
C LEU A 89 -10.52 8.95 -9.65
N SER A 90 -9.31 8.42 -9.54
CA SER A 90 -8.11 9.08 -10.09
C SER A 90 -7.90 8.78 -11.58
N ASN A 91 -8.41 7.66 -12.06
CA ASN A 91 -8.22 7.16 -13.41
C ASN A 91 -9.56 6.73 -14.04
N PRO A 92 -10.55 7.62 -14.16
CA PRO A 92 -11.90 7.25 -14.61
C PRO A 92 -11.94 6.74 -16.07
N ASP A 93 -11.04 7.21 -16.91
CA ASP A 93 -11.00 6.85 -18.34
C ASP A 93 -10.23 5.56 -18.62
N ASP A 94 -9.47 5.04 -17.65
CA ASP A 94 -8.73 3.80 -17.79
C ASP A 94 -9.68 2.59 -17.66
N SER A 95 -9.34 1.48 -18.32
CA SER A 95 -10.08 0.23 -18.18
C SER A 95 -9.88 -0.42 -16.80
N ASP A 96 -10.77 -1.33 -16.44
CA ASP A 96 -10.60 -2.12 -15.21
C ASP A 96 -9.34 -2.99 -15.24
N ASP A 97 -8.91 -3.46 -16.41
CA ASP A 97 -7.67 -4.22 -16.53
C ASP A 97 -6.44 -3.34 -16.26
N GLU A 98 -6.43 -2.10 -16.74
CA GLU A 98 -5.38 -1.13 -16.43
C GLU A 98 -5.35 -0.80 -14.94
N ARG A 99 -6.50 -0.55 -14.31
CA ARG A 99 -6.57 -0.33 -12.85
C ARG A 99 -6.12 -1.55 -12.07
N ASN A 100 -6.44 -2.76 -12.53
CA ASN A 100 -5.95 -3.99 -11.92
C ASN A 100 -4.43 -4.14 -12.04
N MET A 101 -3.84 -3.74 -13.16
CA MET A 101 -2.38 -3.69 -13.31
C MET A 101 -1.74 -2.66 -12.36
N MET A 102 -2.38 -1.51 -12.12
CA MET A 102 -1.95 -0.54 -11.12
C MET A 102 -1.99 -1.14 -9.71
N ASN A 103 -3.07 -1.84 -9.34
CA ASN A 103 -3.19 -2.55 -8.07
C ASN A 103 -2.05 -3.56 -7.88
N LYS A 104 -1.83 -4.44 -8.88
CA LYS A 104 -0.75 -5.44 -8.86
C LYS A 104 0.64 -4.82 -8.77
N LEU A 105 0.89 -3.71 -9.46
CA LEU A 105 2.16 -3.00 -9.37
C LEU A 105 2.41 -2.46 -7.96
N GLY A 106 1.39 -1.87 -7.34
CA GLY A 106 1.48 -1.39 -5.97
C GLY A 106 1.74 -2.51 -4.97
N ALA A 107 1.04 -3.63 -5.09
CA ALA A 107 1.26 -4.82 -4.26
C ALA A 107 2.70 -5.35 -4.39
N ALA A 108 3.23 -5.43 -5.63
CA ALA A 108 4.61 -5.85 -5.86
C ALA A 108 5.60 -4.92 -5.15
N ILE A 109 5.43 -3.60 -5.28
CA ILE A 109 6.30 -2.61 -4.62
C ILE A 109 6.25 -2.77 -3.09
N LEU A 110 5.06 -2.97 -2.50
CA LEU A 110 4.95 -3.22 -1.05
C LEU A 110 5.69 -4.50 -0.64
N MET A 111 5.56 -5.56 -1.42
CA MET A 111 6.16 -6.86 -1.08
C MET A 111 7.69 -6.90 -1.21
N ILE A 112 8.29 -6.08 -2.06
CA ILE A 112 9.75 -5.93 -2.14
C ILE A 112 10.30 -4.86 -1.19
N SER A 113 9.43 -4.07 -0.53
CA SER A 113 9.85 -3.02 0.39
C SER A 113 10.34 -3.59 1.71
N LYS A 114 11.34 -2.95 2.33
CA LYS A 114 11.73 -3.20 3.71
C LYS A 114 10.62 -2.79 4.68
N GLY A 115 10.61 -3.41 5.84
CA GLY A 115 9.57 -3.21 6.85
C GLY A 115 8.39 -4.18 6.68
N THR A 116 7.28 -3.88 7.32
CA THR A 116 6.08 -4.72 7.31
C THR A 116 5.13 -4.24 6.21
N PRO A 117 4.82 -5.08 5.21
CA PRO A 117 3.76 -4.78 4.26
C PRO A 117 2.40 -4.93 4.92
N PHE A 118 1.50 -4.01 4.61
CA PHE A 118 0.12 -4.02 5.10
C PHE A 118 -0.82 -3.58 3.99
N TRP A 119 -2.00 -4.19 3.92
CA TRP A 119 -3.11 -3.73 3.09
C TRP A 119 -4.46 -4.02 3.74
N GLN A 120 -5.47 -3.31 3.29
CA GLN A 120 -6.84 -3.52 3.73
C GLN A 120 -7.35 -4.88 3.22
N ALA A 121 -8.05 -5.64 4.08
CA ALA A 121 -8.67 -6.90 3.68
C ALA A 121 -9.61 -6.69 2.48
N GLY A 122 -9.42 -7.49 1.43
CA GLY A 122 -10.12 -7.39 0.18
C GLY A 122 -9.41 -6.59 -0.91
N GLU A 123 -8.30 -5.89 -0.62
CA GLU A 123 -7.51 -5.19 -1.63
C GLU A 123 -7.00 -6.17 -2.70
N GLU A 124 -6.65 -7.38 -2.29
CA GLU A 124 -6.22 -8.50 -3.13
C GLU A 124 -7.31 -9.03 -4.07
N MET A 125 -8.56 -8.67 -3.83
CA MET A 125 -9.72 -9.05 -4.64
C MET A 125 -10.49 -7.83 -5.18
N LEU A 126 -9.81 -6.70 -5.30
CA LEU A 126 -10.34 -5.45 -5.87
C LEU A 126 -11.60 -4.92 -5.16
N ARG A 127 -11.64 -5.08 -3.83
CA ARG A 127 -12.78 -4.67 -3.00
C ARG A 127 -13.14 -3.21 -3.23
N THR A 128 -14.43 -2.98 -3.53
CA THR A 128 -15.06 -1.66 -3.52
C THR A 128 -15.88 -1.45 -2.26
N LYS A 129 -16.06 -0.22 -1.88
CA LYS A 129 -17.09 0.28 -0.96
C LYS A 129 -17.99 1.29 -1.66
N ASP A 130 -18.15 1.16 -2.99
CA ASP A 130 -18.93 2.06 -3.83
C ASP A 130 -18.53 3.54 -3.69
N GLY A 131 -17.24 3.79 -3.46
CA GLY A 131 -16.69 5.15 -3.29
C GLY A 131 -16.91 5.75 -1.90
N ASP A 132 -17.50 5.05 -0.95
CA ASP A 132 -17.71 5.52 0.42
C ASP A 132 -16.37 5.60 1.16
N GLU A 133 -15.84 6.80 1.31
CA GLU A 133 -14.56 7.07 1.97
C GLU A 133 -14.63 7.04 3.50
N ASN A 134 -15.85 7.08 4.07
CA ASN A 134 -16.06 7.21 5.50
C ASN A 134 -17.08 6.18 6.02
N SER A 135 -16.91 4.94 5.63
CA SER A 135 -17.88 3.86 5.72
C SER A 135 -18.10 3.28 7.14
N TYR A 136 -17.50 3.84 8.19
CA TYR A 136 -17.56 3.26 9.55
C TYR A 136 -18.98 3.11 10.13
N LYS A 137 -19.96 3.85 9.62
CA LYS A 137 -21.38 3.77 9.98
C LYS A 137 -22.25 3.27 8.84
N SER A 138 -21.66 2.95 7.68
CA SER A 138 -22.40 2.47 6.53
C SER A 138 -22.87 1.03 6.74
N SER A 139 -23.83 0.61 5.94
CA SER A 139 -24.46 -0.70 6.03
C SER A 139 -23.47 -1.85 5.78
N ASP A 140 -23.86 -3.05 6.19
CA ASP A 140 -23.12 -4.28 5.88
C ASP A 140 -22.96 -4.48 4.38
N ALA A 141 -23.90 -4.01 3.56
CA ALA A 141 -23.81 -4.08 2.10
C ALA A 141 -22.56 -3.35 1.57
N ILE A 142 -22.18 -2.22 2.19
CA ILE A 142 -20.98 -1.46 1.84
C ILE A 142 -19.72 -2.07 2.50
N ASN A 143 -19.85 -2.53 3.75
CA ASN A 143 -18.68 -2.92 4.55
C ASN A 143 -18.31 -4.40 4.43
N ASN A 144 -19.16 -5.26 3.87
CA ASN A 144 -18.88 -6.69 3.74
C ASN A 144 -17.65 -6.94 2.85
N ILE A 145 -17.12 -8.14 2.95
CA ILE A 145 -16.16 -8.70 1.97
C ILE A 145 -16.95 -9.67 1.09
N ASN A 146 -17.12 -9.32 -0.16
CA ASN A 146 -17.84 -10.16 -1.11
C ASN A 146 -16.97 -11.32 -1.62
N TRP A 147 -16.99 -12.44 -0.93
CA TRP A 147 -16.23 -13.62 -1.30
C TRP A 147 -16.70 -14.28 -2.61
N SER A 148 -17.91 -13.97 -3.08
CA SER A 148 -18.47 -14.57 -4.31
C SER A 148 -17.75 -14.12 -5.59
N VAL A 149 -16.94 -13.05 -5.52
CA VAL A 149 -16.11 -12.60 -6.66
C VAL A 149 -14.92 -13.52 -6.95
N LEU A 150 -14.61 -14.45 -6.03
CA LEU A 150 -13.46 -15.37 -6.17
C LEU A 150 -13.86 -16.63 -6.96
N GLU A 151 -14.35 -16.46 -8.16
CA GLU A 151 -14.59 -17.54 -9.09
C GLU A 151 -13.35 -17.80 -9.98
N ALA A 152 -13.04 -19.06 -10.24
CA ALA A 152 -11.89 -19.43 -11.06
C ALA A 152 -11.95 -18.77 -12.45
N GLY A 153 -10.90 -18.03 -12.80
CA GLY A 153 -10.81 -17.26 -14.04
C GLY A 153 -11.40 -15.86 -13.97
N ALA A 154 -12.00 -15.44 -12.85
CA ALA A 154 -12.38 -14.05 -12.63
C ALA A 154 -11.12 -13.19 -12.37
N ARG A 155 -11.18 -11.90 -12.72
CA ARG A 155 -10.10 -10.94 -12.51
C ARG A 155 -9.70 -10.86 -11.02
N GLU A 156 -10.65 -10.85 -10.14
CA GLU A 156 -10.51 -10.80 -8.69
C GLU A 156 -9.76 -12.03 -8.17
N TYR A 157 -10.11 -13.21 -8.65
CA TYR A 157 -9.44 -14.47 -8.31
C TYR A 157 -7.99 -14.48 -8.78
N GLU A 158 -7.72 -14.10 -10.02
CA GLU A 158 -6.36 -14.01 -10.58
C GLU A 158 -5.51 -12.94 -9.85
N THR A 159 -6.14 -11.88 -9.37
CA THR A 159 -5.46 -10.86 -8.57
C THR A 159 -5.11 -11.40 -7.19
N MET A 160 -6.01 -12.12 -6.55
CA MET A 160 -5.75 -12.79 -5.28
C MET A 160 -4.60 -13.82 -5.40
N LEU A 161 -4.58 -14.61 -6.47
CA LEU A 161 -3.47 -15.54 -6.73
C LEU A 161 -2.13 -14.80 -6.93
N TYR A 162 -2.15 -13.64 -7.57
CA TYR A 162 -0.95 -12.80 -7.71
C TYR A 162 -0.43 -12.33 -6.33
N TYR A 163 -1.30 -11.82 -5.45
CA TYR A 163 -0.92 -11.45 -4.08
C TYR A 163 -0.36 -12.65 -3.30
N LYS A 164 -1.00 -13.83 -3.43
CA LYS A 164 -0.50 -15.06 -2.82
C LYS A 164 0.93 -15.38 -3.29
N GLY A 165 1.20 -15.29 -4.59
CA GLY A 165 2.53 -15.50 -5.17
C GLY A 165 3.57 -14.50 -4.64
N LEU A 166 3.20 -13.23 -4.47
CA LEU A 166 4.07 -12.21 -3.87
C LEU A 166 4.41 -12.53 -2.40
N ILE A 167 3.45 -13.02 -1.63
CA ILE A 167 3.68 -13.45 -0.24
C ILE A 167 4.64 -14.64 -0.20
N GLU A 168 4.44 -15.63 -1.06
CA GLU A 168 5.31 -16.80 -1.17
C GLU A 168 6.73 -16.40 -1.57
N MET A 169 6.87 -15.52 -2.54
CA MET A 169 8.16 -14.94 -2.94
C MET A 169 8.83 -14.24 -1.75
N ARG A 170 8.14 -13.36 -1.05
CA ARG A 170 8.70 -12.63 0.08
C ARG A 170 9.18 -13.56 1.21
N LYS A 171 8.44 -14.66 1.47
CA LYS A 171 8.83 -15.67 2.44
C LYS A 171 10.04 -16.50 2.00
N ALA A 172 10.15 -16.77 0.70
CA ALA A 172 11.24 -17.57 0.15
C ALA A 172 12.59 -16.86 0.11
N TYR A 173 12.58 -15.51 0.06
CA TYR A 173 13.79 -14.69 -0.08
C TYR A 173 14.02 -13.80 1.13
N PRO A 174 14.94 -14.16 2.05
CA PRO A 174 15.21 -13.39 3.27
C PRO A 174 15.63 -11.94 3.04
N ILE A 175 16.16 -11.61 1.87
CA ILE A 175 16.53 -10.24 1.47
C ILE A 175 15.40 -9.23 1.67
N PHE A 176 14.14 -9.64 1.54
CA PHE A 176 12.99 -8.77 1.72
C PHE A 176 12.55 -8.60 3.17
N THR A 177 12.97 -9.51 4.05
CA THR A 177 12.55 -9.55 5.46
C THR A 177 13.68 -9.23 6.42
N ASP A 178 14.94 -9.36 6.00
CA ASP A 178 16.10 -9.03 6.82
C ASP A 178 16.31 -7.50 6.87
N PRO A 179 16.16 -6.87 8.05
CA PRO A 179 16.39 -5.45 8.22
C PRO A 179 17.82 -5.01 7.88
N ALA A 180 18.80 -5.89 8.07
CA ALA A 180 20.21 -5.61 7.83
C ALA A 180 20.58 -5.58 6.34
N THR A 181 19.70 -6.08 5.44
CA THR A 181 19.98 -6.05 4.02
C THR A 181 19.97 -4.62 3.49
N LEU A 182 21.09 -4.16 2.97
CA LEU A 182 21.24 -2.81 2.40
C LEU A 182 20.42 -2.67 1.11
N VAL A 183 19.63 -1.60 1.03
CA VAL A 183 19.12 -1.11 -0.25
C VAL A 183 20.23 -0.20 -0.79
N THR A 184 20.93 -0.66 -1.82
CA THR A 184 21.90 0.18 -2.53
C THR A 184 21.14 1.22 -3.37
N GLU A 185 21.63 2.47 -3.32
CA GLU A 185 21.11 3.59 -4.10
C GLU A 185 21.27 3.40 -5.61
#